data_5d5769c6126ca1b4f37b15a54f906fb0
#
_entry.id   5d5769c6126ca1b4f37b15a54f906fb0
#
_cell.length_a   1.000
_cell.length_b   1.000
_cell.length_c   1.000
_cell.angle_alpha   90.00
_cell.angle_beta   90.00
_cell.angle_gamma   90.00
#
_symmetry.space_group_name_H-M   'P 1'
#
loop_
_entity.id
_entity.type
_entity.pdbx_description
1 polymer ?
#
loop_
_entity_poly.entity_id
_entity_poly.type
_entity_poly.pdbx_seq_one_letter_code
_entity_poly.pdbx_strand_id
1 'polypeptide(L)'
;MTVIEARAPEVDSRPTAPAGVRGAGMWTGAGERATFTWLHTPENGRTRGLVVIAPPVGREHVQAYRPLRQLAMLLTGAGYCVARVSYRGVGDSHALSPEEDLLAEWERNILDATRQAREVCGIEDLPVFGIGYRVGAGLLTRCAEHFDRVLAWEPVSGAMFVKQWARLRRATLPEIPVGEGVDLMGLWLTDEQARQLSSLTDPRKLAELPGNVEIHREQDQPRAKVMYGVESLDVRVHYDVLEELLWRLPRPQLVDSVCGGRGPQRNVFRAPSGELCAEEIVVVDPQGYPGVLTGPVQDEAAAVAPWPGKPTTFFAPGASEPRDGSTLWSETARRLAGQGVVSLRADRDGAGDRALLWSDRDPNPYRYLNAQALREQAQWLADHFSTDVVATVLCSGAWAALRAAREPAGIAAASMVLVSQNEWRMNQKFFDELRLSYDGDAKLRAKTAARPPEASGPHPGSRHGDGRSEPGRAASAPHGAERAAARTVPERARTALSGARVWATDRLGDAKQAGALALRHHTPEPVWNLMARSPAASIPDHVLERASRNRSVTLLVGPDDEPRYRETMADRAVTRLQRRGRDIHEHFVPHVDHSVLSRTARNLIARQLDEVFAQWKVQ
;
A
#
# COMPACT_ATOMS: atom_id res chain seq x y z
N MET A 1 13.86 18.58 44.62
CA MET A 1 13.43 18.69 43.21
C MET A 1 14.28 17.71 42.42
N THR A 2 13.79 16.52 42.24
CA THR A 2 14.48 15.45 41.49
C THR A 2 14.08 15.58 40.01
N VAL A 3 15.03 15.94 39.20
CA VAL A 3 14.87 16.01 37.74
C VAL A 3 14.71 14.57 37.24
N ILE A 4 13.51 14.20 36.81
CA ILE A 4 13.29 12.96 36.09
C ILE A 4 13.84 13.22 34.67
N GLU A 5 15.08 12.78 34.41
CA GLU A 5 15.61 12.63 33.06
C GLU A 5 14.67 11.68 32.30
N ALA A 6 13.96 12.23 31.33
CA ALA A 6 13.24 11.44 30.36
C ALA A 6 14.27 10.63 29.55
N ARG A 7 14.41 9.35 29.87
CA ARG A 7 15.17 8.39 29.06
C ARG A 7 14.74 8.56 27.60
N ALA A 8 15.68 8.86 26.75
CA ALA A 8 15.47 8.81 25.30
C ALA A 8 14.89 7.43 24.95
N PRO A 9 13.87 7.36 24.08
CA PRO A 9 13.35 6.06 23.67
C PRO A 9 14.50 5.23 23.11
N GLU A 10 14.64 4.00 23.57
CA GLU A 10 15.57 3.01 23.01
C GLU A 10 15.50 3.10 21.50
N VAL A 11 16.64 3.36 20.87
CA VAL A 11 16.80 3.32 19.41
C VAL A 11 16.53 1.86 19.02
N ASP A 12 15.29 1.59 18.65
CA ASP A 12 14.81 0.30 18.19
C ASP A 12 15.67 -0.08 16.97
N SER A 13 16.58 -1.02 17.15
CA SER A 13 17.48 -1.47 16.09
C SER A 13 16.62 -1.86 14.88
N ARG A 14 16.71 -1.09 13.80
CA ARG A 14 15.96 -1.38 12.58
C ARG A 14 16.42 -2.73 12.06
N PRO A 15 15.52 -3.71 11.89
CA PRO A 15 15.93 -4.98 11.30
C PRO A 15 16.35 -4.72 9.86
N THR A 16 17.52 -5.18 9.52
CA THR A 16 18.00 -5.29 8.15
C THR A 16 17.07 -6.21 7.34
N ALA A 17 17.10 -6.06 6.02
CA ALA A 17 16.48 -7.08 5.14
C ALA A 17 16.92 -8.47 5.60
N PRO A 18 16.05 -9.51 5.50
CA PRO A 18 16.45 -10.85 5.91
C PRO A 18 17.73 -11.23 5.17
N ALA A 19 18.66 -11.80 5.91
CA ALA A 19 19.86 -12.33 5.31
C ALA A 19 19.47 -13.28 4.15
N GLY A 20 20.07 -13.09 2.99
CA GLY A 20 19.86 -13.96 1.85
C GLY A 20 18.95 -13.42 0.74
N VAL A 21 18.38 -12.21 0.86
CA VAL A 21 17.49 -11.64 -0.16
C VAL A 21 17.80 -10.19 -0.46
N ARG A 22 18.00 -9.86 -1.74
CA ARG A 22 18.11 -8.49 -2.25
C ARG A 22 16.87 -8.13 -3.06
N GLY A 23 16.44 -6.87 -3.00
CA GLY A 23 15.37 -6.35 -3.82
C GLY A 23 15.74 -5.00 -4.43
N ALA A 24 15.44 -4.82 -5.71
CA ALA A 24 15.67 -3.58 -6.42
C ALA A 24 14.51 -3.27 -7.38
N GLY A 25 14.13 -2.00 -7.45
CA GLY A 25 13.24 -1.52 -8.51
C GLY A 25 13.99 -1.44 -9.84
N MET A 26 13.24 -1.59 -10.94
CA MET A 26 13.75 -1.33 -12.29
C MET A 26 12.62 -0.83 -13.19
N TRP A 27 12.98 -0.02 -14.16
CA TRP A 27 12.08 0.37 -15.24
C TRP A 27 12.10 -0.68 -16.35
N THR A 28 10.93 -1.05 -16.84
CA THR A 28 10.75 -1.97 -17.99
C THR A 28 10.12 -1.19 -19.12
N GLY A 29 10.70 -1.26 -20.33
CA GLY A 29 10.35 -0.37 -21.44
C GLY A 29 10.94 1.02 -21.27
N ALA A 30 10.42 2.00 -21.99
CA ALA A 30 10.93 3.38 -21.99
C ALA A 30 9.82 4.42 -22.23
N GLY A 31 10.10 5.67 -21.87
CA GLY A 31 9.21 6.80 -22.07
C GLY A 31 7.89 6.66 -21.34
N GLU A 32 6.82 7.13 -21.99
CA GLU A 32 5.45 7.09 -21.46
C GLU A 32 4.86 5.66 -21.43
N ARG A 33 5.59 4.67 -21.96
CA ARG A 33 5.20 3.26 -21.94
C ARG A 33 5.92 2.46 -20.84
N ALA A 34 6.82 3.09 -20.11
CA ALA A 34 7.58 2.41 -19.06
C ALA A 34 6.69 1.89 -17.93
N THR A 35 7.00 0.69 -17.47
CA THR A 35 6.41 0.07 -16.30
C THR A 35 7.45 -0.12 -15.22
N PHE A 36 7.00 -0.21 -13.97
CA PHE A 36 7.86 -0.44 -12.83
C PHE A 36 7.80 -1.91 -12.41
N THR A 37 8.95 -2.54 -12.28
CA THR A 37 9.08 -3.92 -11.83
C THR A 37 9.97 -3.97 -10.59
N TRP A 38 9.57 -4.72 -9.58
CA TRP A 38 10.41 -5.00 -8.43
C TRP A 38 11.04 -6.38 -8.56
N LEU A 39 12.37 -6.42 -8.65
CA LEU A 39 13.14 -7.65 -8.80
C LEU A 39 13.75 -8.05 -7.45
N HIS A 40 13.49 -9.28 -7.01
CA HIS A 40 14.10 -9.89 -5.83
C HIS A 40 15.05 -11.00 -6.28
N THR A 41 16.26 -11.00 -5.73
CA THR A 41 17.30 -11.99 -6.08
C THR A 41 17.91 -12.62 -4.82
N PRO A 42 18.24 -13.93 -4.84
CA PRO A 42 18.97 -14.58 -3.76
C PRO A 42 20.37 -13.97 -3.59
N GLU A 43 20.80 -13.67 -2.37
CA GLU A 43 22.12 -13.08 -2.11
C GLU A 43 23.28 -14.01 -2.41
N ASN A 44 23.06 -15.34 -2.35
CA ASN A 44 24.09 -16.34 -2.57
C ASN A 44 24.45 -16.58 -4.04
N GLY A 45 23.84 -15.86 -4.98
CA GLY A 45 24.13 -15.98 -6.39
C GLY A 45 23.61 -17.24 -7.07
N ARG A 46 22.68 -17.95 -6.46
CA ARG A 46 22.15 -19.19 -7.03
C ARG A 46 20.64 -19.15 -7.12
N THR A 47 20.09 -19.58 -8.25
CA THR A 47 18.66 -19.59 -8.47
C THR A 47 18.15 -20.90 -9.08
N ARG A 48 16.87 -21.16 -8.89
CA ARG A 48 16.10 -22.26 -9.51
C ARG A 48 15.38 -21.84 -10.79
N GLY A 49 15.33 -20.55 -11.07
CA GLY A 49 14.58 -19.95 -12.18
C GLY A 49 13.91 -18.65 -11.75
N LEU A 50 13.02 -18.16 -12.59
CA LEU A 50 12.28 -16.93 -12.37
C LEU A 50 10.84 -17.23 -11.95
N VAL A 51 10.34 -16.52 -10.94
CA VAL A 51 8.90 -16.45 -10.64
C VAL A 51 8.40 -15.05 -10.95
N VAL A 52 7.37 -14.94 -11.76
CA VAL A 52 6.70 -13.68 -12.08
C VAL A 52 5.41 -13.60 -11.28
N ILE A 53 5.26 -12.57 -10.46
CA ILE A 53 4.04 -12.29 -9.70
C ILE A 53 3.25 -11.23 -10.44
N ALA A 54 2.09 -11.62 -10.97
CA ALA A 54 1.11 -10.74 -11.61
C ALA A 54 0.04 -10.34 -10.58
N PRO A 55 0.07 -9.09 -10.06
CA PRO A 55 -0.79 -8.64 -8.97
C PRO A 55 -2.22 -8.35 -9.42
N PRO A 56 -3.17 -8.12 -8.50
CA PRO A 56 -4.44 -7.47 -8.81
C PRO A 56 -4.23 -5.99 -9.17
N VAL A 57 -5.31 -5.30 -9.51
CA VAL A 57 -5.29 -3.89 -9.92
C VAL A 57 -6.18 -3.03 -9.02
N GLY A 58 -6.07 -1.71 -9.14
CA GLY A 58 -6.87 -0.76 -8.37
C GLY A 58 -6.67 -0.90 -6.85
N ARG A 59 -7.74 -0.81 -6.09
CA ARG A 59 -7.67 -0.93 -4.62
C ARG A 59 -7.15 -2.28 -4.15
N GLU A 60 -7.48 -3.37 -4.86
CA GLU A 60 -6.96 -4.70 -4.53
C GLU A 60 -5.42 -4.77 -4.65
N HIS A 61 -4.80 -4.01 -5.55
CA HIS A 61 -3.33 -3.91 -5.67
C HIS A 61 -2.70 -3.36 -4.38
N VAL A 62 -3.26 -2.27 -3.85
CA VAL A 62 -2.77 -1.65 -2.60
C VAL A 62 -2.91 -2.60 -1.42
N GLN A 63 -4.06 -3.25 -1.30
CA GLN A 63 -4.36 -4.19 -0.22
C GLN A 63 -3.47 -5.43 -0.28
N ALA A 64 -3.24 -5.98 -1.49
CA ALA A 64 -2.41 -7.15 -1.71
C ALA A 64 -0.90 -6.86 -1.73
N TYR A 65 -0.48 -5.59 -1.69
CA TYR A 65 0.93 -5.22 -1.86
C TYR A 65 1.83 -5.90 -0.83
N ARG A 66 1.49 -5.79 0.46
CA ARG A 66 2.24 -6.42 1.54
C ARG A 66 2.25 -7.95 1.47
N PRO A 67 1.12 -8.66 1.30
CA PRO A 67 1.12 -10.11 1.09
C PRO A 67 1.97 -10.57 -0.09
N LEU A 68 1.85 -9.91 -1.25
CA LEU A 68 2.62 -10.29 -2.45
C LEU A 68 4.12 -10.01 -2.28
N ARG A 69 4.49 -8.95 -1.57
CA ARG A 69 5.87 -8.72 -1.20
C ARG A 69 6.40 -9.81 -0.28
N GLN A 70 5.62 -10.25 0.72
CA GLN A 70 6.02 -11.36 1.60
C GLN A 70 6.15 -12.68 0.82
N LEU A 71 5.26 -12.94 -0.14
CA LEU A 71 5.35 -14.08 -1.05
C LEU A 71 6.65 -14.02 -1.86
N ALA A 72 6.98 -12.86 -2.44
CA ALA A 72 8.23 -12.69 -3.19
C ALA A 72 9.46 -13.00 -2.33
N MET A 73 9.44 -12.58 -1.08
CA MET A 73 10.55 -12.86 -0.14
C MET A 73 10.67 -14.34 0.22
N LEU A 74 9.53 -15.02 0.43
CA LEU A 74 9.51 -16.48 0.66
C LEU A 74 10.10 -17.24 -0.53
N LEU A 75 9.65 -16.89 -1.74
CA LEU A 75 10.11 -17.49 -2.98
C LEU A 75 11.62 -17.25 -3.19
N THR A 76 12.09 -16.04 -2.90
CA THR A 76 13.51 -15.69 -3.03
C THR A 76 14.35 -16.43 -1.99
N GLY A 77 13.87 -16.55 -0.75
CA GLY A 77 14.50 -17.39 0.27
C GLY A 77 14.55 -18.88 -0.08
N ALA A 78 13.61 -19.36 -0.91
CA ALA A 78 13.61 -20.71 -1.47
C ALA A 78 14.50 -20.87 -2.72
N GLY A 79 15.17 -19.80 -3.16
CA GLY A 79 16.14 -19.79 -4.23
C GLY A 79 15.59 -19.45 -5.62
N TYR A 80 14.50 -18.69 -5.74
CA TYR A 80 14.03 -18.16 -7.02
C TYR A 80 14.43 -16.69 -7.17
N CYS A 81 14.74 -16.25 -8.39
CA CYS A 81 14.58 -14.84 -8.72
C CYS A 81 13.09 -14.53 -8.83
N VAL A 82 12.63 -13.37 -8.36
CA VAL A 82 11.18 -13.03 -8.36
C VAL A 82 10.96 -11.64 -8.90
N ALA A 83 10.14 -11.52 -9.95
CA ALA A 83 9.71 -10.25 -10.51
C ALA A 83 8.25 -9.95 -10.08
N ARG A 84 8.04 -8.90 -9.29
CA ARG A 84 6.70 -8.35 -9.03
C ARG A 84 6.44 -7.26 -10.08
N VAL A 85 5.55 -7.54 -11.00
CA VAL A 85 5.25 -6.63 -12.10
C VAL A 85 4.22 -5.58 -11.68
N SER A 86 4.29 -4.38 -12.27
CA SER A 86 3.20 -3.41 -12.24
C SER A 86 2.76 -3.15 -13.66
N TYR A 87 1.45 -3.06 -13.88
CA TYR A 87 0.89 -2.76 -15.19
C TYR A 87 0.88 -1.26 -15.43
N ARG A 88 0.80 -0.83 -16.67
CA ARG A 88 0.52 0.57 -16.99
C ARG A 88 -0.79 1.03 -16.33
N GLY A 89 -0.76 2.21 -15.74
CA GLY A 89 -1.85 2.75 -14.93
C GLY A 89 -1.95 2.17 -13.51
N VAL A 90 -0.94 1.41 -13.04
CA VAL A 90 -0.88 0.84 -11.69
C VAL A 90 0.48 1.15 -11.05
N GLY A 91 0.46 1.54 -9.79
CA GLY A 91 1.67 1.79 -9.02
C GLY A 91 2.52 2.96 -9.56
N ASP A 92 3.83 2.74 -9.68
CA ASP A 92 4.75 3.71 -10.27
C ASP A 92 4.80 3.65 -11.80
N SER A 93 4.12 2.71 -12.44
CA SER A 93 4.08 2.60 -13.91
C SER A 93 3.38 3.80 -14.56
N HIS A 94 3.74 4.09 -15.82
CA HIS A 94 3.10 5.16 -16.56
C HIS A 94 1.64 4.86 -16.89
N ALA A 95 0.84 5.91 -17.09
CA ALA A 95 -0.58 5.77 -17.41
C ALA A 95 -0.79 5.07 -18.76
N LEU A 96 -1.91 4.37 -18.89
CA LEU A 96 -2.38 3.83 -20.14
C LEU A 96 -3.08 4.93 -20.94
N SER A 97 -2.83 5.03 -22.24
CA SER A 97 -3.57 5.96 -23.09
C SER A 97 -5.01 5.47 -23.30
N PRO A 98 -5.98 6.38 -23.46
CA PRO A 98 -7.38 6.02 -23.65
C PRO A 98 -7.65 5.12 -24.86
N GLU A 99 -6.81 5.20 -25.88
CA GLU A 99 -6.94 4.48 -27.17
C GLU A 99 -6.27 3.11 -27.16
N GLU A 100 -5.46 2.80 -26.14
CA GLU A 100 -4.70 1.54 -26.09
C GLU A 100 -5.59 0.38 -25.60
N ASP A 101 -5.35 -0.80 -26.19
CA ASP A 101 -5.98 -2.05 -25.71
C ASP A 101 -5.42 -2.43 -24.35
N LEU A 102 -6.29 -2.38 -23.35
CA LEU A 102 -5.95 -2.61 -21.95
C LEU A 102 -5.35 -4.00 -21.72
N LEU A 103 -6.00 -5.05 -22.23
CA LEU A 103 -5.57 -6.43 -21.95
C LEU A 103 -4.27 -6.75 -22.68
N ALA A 104 -4.18 -6.40 -23.95
CA ALA A 104 -2.97 -6.61 -24.74
C ALA A 104 -1.77 -5.87 -24.13
N GLU A 105 -1.98 -4.65 -23.62
CA GLU A 105 -0.92 -3.89 -22.98
C GLU A 105 -0.48 -4.49 -21.64
N TRP A 106 -1.42 -4.95 -20.80
CA TRP A 106 -1.08 -5.58 -19.54
C TRP A 106 -0.39 -6.94 -19.70
N GLU A 107 -0.78 -7.72 -20.71
CA GLU A 107 -0.07 -8.94 -21.10
C GLU A 107 1.36 -8.63 -21.55
N ARG A 108 1.53 -7.62 -22.41
CA ARG A 108 2.86 -7.17 -22.83
C ARG A 108 3.71 -6.75 -21.64
N ASN A 109 3.15 -6.02 -20.66
CA ASN A 109 3.89 -5.62 -19.48
C ASN A 109 4.40 -6.82 -18.67
N ILE A 110 3.62 -7.90 -18.58
CA ILE A 110 4.07 -9.15 -17.95
C ILE A 110 5.23 -9.75 -18.72
N LEU A 111 5.12 -9.87 -20.05
CA LEU A 111 6.12 -10.51 -20.89
C LEU A 111 7.42 -9.70 -20.96
N ASP A 112 7.32 -8.38 -21.08
CA ASP A 112 8.48 -7.49 -21.10
C ASP A 112 9.24 -7.52 -19.76
N ALA A 113 8.51 -7.48 -18.61
CA ALA A 113 9.11 -7.62 -17.30
C ALA A 113 9.77 -9.00 -17.11
N THR A 114 9.16 -10.06 -17.63
CA THR A 114 9.71 -11.41 -17.61
C THR A 114 11.02 -11.48 -18.38
N ARG A 115 11.05 -11.00 -19.62
CA ARG A 115 12.25 -10.96 -20.46
C ARG A 115 13.36 -10.18 -19.79
N GLN A 116 13.08 -8.95 -19.35
CA GLN A 116 14.09 -8.11 -18.74
C GLN A 116 14.61 -8.66 -17.41
N ALA A 117 13.75 -9.27 -16.57
CA ALA A 117 14.20 -9.92 -15.34
C ALA A 117 15.15 -11.10 -15.62
N ARG A 118 14.91 -11.89 -16.68
CA ARG A 118 15.81 -12.97 -17.10
C ARG A 118 17.16 -12.42 -17.54
N GLU A 119 17.19 -11.38 -18.36
CA GLU A 119 18.41 -10.70 -18.82
C GLU A 119 19.22 -10.14 -17.64
N VAL A 120 18.56 -9.42 -16.72
CA VAL A 120 19.21 -8.82 -15.55
C VAL A 120 19.81 -9.89 -14.60
N CYS A 121 19.18 -11.05 -14.49
CA CYS A 121 19.64 -12.16 -13.66
C CYS A 121 20.58 -13.13 -14.39
N GLY A 122 20.76 -13.00 -15.72
CA GLY A 122 21.57 -13.94 -16.54
C GLY A 122 21.00 -15.35 -16.49
N ILE A 123 19.69 -15.52 -16.66
CA ILE A 123 18.96 -16.79 -16.50
C ILE A 123 18.02 -17.08 -17.68
N GLU A 124 18.45 -16.72 -18.91
CA GLU A 124 17.65 -16.84 -20.10
C GLU A 124 17.18 -18.28 -20.39
N ASP A 125 17.98 -19.26 -20.02
CA ASP A 125 17.71 -20.69 -20.26
C ASP A 125 17.00 -21.38 -19.08
N LEU A 126 16.71 -20.65 -17.99
CA LEU A 126 16.07 -21.24 -16.82
C LEU A 126 14.53 -21.20 -16.90
N PRO A 127 13.86 -22.13 -16.19
CA PRO A 127 12.41 -22.16 -16.17
C PRO A 127 11.80 -20.90 -15.59
N VAL A 128 10.61 -20.54 -16.12
CA VAL A 128 9.83 -19.39 -15.72
C VAL A 128 8.48 -19.84 -15.18
N PHE A 129 8.15 -19.42 -13.97
CA PHE A 129 6.89 -19.72 -13.32
C PHE A 129 6.08 -18.45 -13.12
N GLY A 130 4.75 -18.56 -13.19
CA GLY A 130 3.83 -17.45 -12.96
C GLY A 130 2.98 -17.66 -11.71
N ILE A 131 2.78 -16.64 -10.90
CA ILE A 131 1.76 -16.61 -9.84
C ILE A 131 0.88 -15.39 -10.10
N GLY A 132 -0.34 -15.61 -10.57
CA GLY A 132 -1.32 -14.55 -10.80
C GLY A 132 -2.34 -14.48 -9.68
N TYR A 133 -2.58 -13.30 -9.15
CA TYR A 133 -3.54 -13.09 -8.08
C TYR A 133 -4.75 -12.29 -8.56
N ARG A 134 -5.97 -12.78 -8.33
CA ARG A 134 -7.22 -12.12 -8.73
C ARG A 134 -7.29 -11.88 -10.25
N VAL A 135 -7.35 -10.61 -10.69
CA VAL A 135 -7.29 -10.23 -12.12
C VAL A 135 -5.98 -10.70 -12.76
N GLY A 136 -4.85 -10.60 -12.05
CA GLY A 136 -3.55 -11.07 -12.51
C GLY A 136 -3.52 -12.57 -12.84
N ALA A 137 -4.37 -13.39 -12.21
CA ALA A 137 -4.52 -14.81 -12.54
C ALA A 137 -5.09 -15.00 -13.96
N GLY A 138 -6.09 -14.22 -14.33
CA GLY A 138 -6.65 -14.24 -15.69
C GLY A 138 -5.65 -13.78 -16.74
N LEU A 139 -4.88 -12.71 -16.44
CA LEU A 139 -3.85 -12.19 -17.34
C LEU A 139 -2.74 -13.23 -17.58
N LEU A 140 -2.20 -13.83 -16.53
CA LEU A 140 -1.18 -14.90 -16.68
C LEU A 140 -1.72 -16.13 -17.41
N THR A 141 -2.99 -16.48 -17.24
CA THR A 141 -3.58 -17.60 -17.97
C THR A 141 -3.65 -17.33 -19.47
N ARG A 142 -3.83 -16.06 -19.88
CA ARG A 142 -3.86 -15.67 -21.30
C ARG A 142 -2.49 -15.73 -22.00
N CYS A 143 -1.42 -15.60 -21.24
CA CYS A 143 -0.04 -15.73 -21.75
C CYS A 143 0.69 -16.97 -21.18
N ALA A 144 -0.07 -18.00 -20.80
CA ALA A 144 0.46 -19.20 -20.13
C ALA A 144 1.51 -19.95 -20.96
N GLU A 145 1.47 -19.88 -22.30
CA GLU A 145 2.44 -20.50 -23.19
C GLU A 145 3.88 -19.99 -23.01
N HIS A 146 4.07 -18.86 -22.36
CA HIS A 146 5.38 -18.28 -22.06
C HIS A 146 5.94 -18.72 -20.69
N PHE A 147 5.22 -19.59 -19.98
CA PHE A 147 5.56 -20.06 -18.63
C PHE A 147 5.61 -21.59 -18.57
N ASP A 148 6.56 -22.14 -17.81
CA ASP A 148 6.58 -23.60 -17.56
C ASP A 148 5.43 -24.04 -16.64
N ARG A 149 5.00 -23.17 -15.74
CA ARG A 149 3.84 -23.39 -14.87
C ARG A 149 3.25 -22.06 -14.40
N VAL A 150 1.93 -21.99 -14.34
CA VAL A 150 1.17 -20.86 -13.82
C VAL A 150 0.29 -21.30 -12.66
N LEU A 151 0.37 -20.60 -11.54
CA LEU A 151 -0.58 -20.71 -10.43
C LEU A 151 -1.58 -19.55 -10.51
N ALA A 152 -2.80 -19.85 -10.88
CA ALA A 152 -3.92 -18.90 -10.89
C ALA A 152 -4.56 -18.86 -9.50
N TRP A 153 -4.12 -17.90 -8.67
CA TRP A 153 -4.53 -17.77 -7.27
C TRP A 153 -5.76 -16.88 -7.11
N GLU A 154 -6.81 -17.41 -6.49
CA GLU A 154 -8.10 -16.74 -6.26
C GLU A 154 -8.60 -15.97 -7.50
N PRO A 155 -8.67 -16.58 -8.67
CA PRO A 155 -9.01 -15.90 -9.91
C PRO A 155 -10.41 -15.27 -9.86
N VAL A 156 -10.56 -14.13 -10.54
CA VAL A 156 -11.81 -13.42 -10.71
C VAL A 156 -11.96 -12.99 -12.17
N SER A 157 -13.19 -13.05 -12.71
CA SER A 157 -13.45 -12.49 -14.03
C SER A 157 -13.40 -10.96 -14.01
N GLY A 158 -12.95 -10.36 -15.10
CA GLY A 158 -12.95 -8.91 -15.24
C GLY A 158 -14.33 -8.29 -15.06
N ALA A 159 -15.38 -8.93 -15.60
CA ALA A 159 -16.77 -8.49 -15.41
C ALA A 159 -17.20 -8.44 -13.93
N MET A 160 -16.80 -9.44 -13.14
CA MET A 160 -17.09 -9.46 -11.71
C MET A 160 -16.30 -8.38 -10.98
N PHE A 161 -15.03 -8.21 -11.32
CA PHE A 161 -14.17 -7.16 -10.75
C PHE A 161 -14.75 -5.76 -11.01
N VAL A 162 -15.04 -5.43 -12.27
CA VAL A 162 -15.62 -4.12 -12.65
C VAL A 162 -16.96 -3.89 -11.95
N LYS A 163 -17.85 -4.88 -11.95
CA LYS A 163 -19.15 -4.79 -11.29
C LYS A 163 -19.04 -4.54 -9.79
N GLN A 164 -18.13 -5.25 -9.11
CA GLN A 164 -17.92 -5.14 -7.67
C GLN A 164 -17.43 -3.75 -7.30
N TRP A 165 -16.37 -3.27 -7.95
CA TRP A 165 -15.74 -1.99 -7.62
C TRP A 165 -16.58 -0.78 -8.05
N ALA A 166 -17.23 -0.84 -9.21
CA ALA A 166 -18.18 0.21 -9.62
C ALA A 166 -19.40 0.29 -8.67
N ARG A 167 -19.89 -0.86 -8.16
CA ARG A 167 -20.94 -0.87 -7.15
C ARG A 167 -20.46 -0.29 -5.82
N LEU A 168 -19.27 -0.68 -5.36
CA LEU A 168 -18.69 -0.16 -4.12
C LEU A 168 -18.47 1.36 -4.24
N ARG A 169 -17.91 1.84 -5.35
CA ARG A 169 -17.72 3.27 -5.63
C ARG A 169 -19.03 4.07 -5.46
N ARG A 170 -20.13 3.58 -6.06
CA ARG A 170 -21.44 4.24 -5.93
C ARG A 170 -22.02 4.19 -4.52
N ALA A 171 -21.73 3.11 -3.78
CA ALA A 171 -22.25 2.94 -2.43
C ALA A 171 -21.49 3.76 -1.38
N THR A 172 -20.17 3.91 -1.55
CA THR A 172 -19.30 4.60 -0.56
C THR A 172 -19.13 6.10 -0.84
N LEU A 173 -19.22 6.52 -2.09
CA LEU A 173 -18.99 7.90 -2.50
C LEU A 173 -20.15 8.41 -3.38
N PRO A 174 -21.41 8.35 -2.91
CA PRO A 174 -22.58 8.69 -3.72
C PRO A 174 -22.61 10.17 -4.14
N GLU A 175 -22.11 11.05 -3.28
CA GLU A 175 -22.12 12.51 -3.47
C GLU A 175 -21.01 13.01 -4.42
N ILE A 176 -20.02 12.14 -4.74
CA ILE A 176 -18.91 12.52 -5.62
C ILE A 176 -19.24 12.09 -7.06
N PRO A 177 -19.31 13.03 -8.01
CA PRO A 177 -19.54 12.71 -9.42
C PRO A 177 -18.51 11.73 -9.97
N VAL A 178 -18.94 10.78 -10.81
CA VAL A 178 -18.01 9.82 -11.44
C VAL A 178 -17.23 10.48 -12.60
N GLY A 179 -17.85 11.42 -13.31
CA GLY A 179 -17.27 12.00 -14.53
C GLY A 179 -17.36 11.03 -15.73
N GLU A 180 -16.49 11.21 -16.72
CA GLU A 180 -16.38 10.32 -17.88
C GLU A 180 -15.65 9.01 -17.51
N GLY A 181 -16.04 7.90 -18.15
CA GLY A 181 -15.45 6.59 -17.95
C GLY A 181 -15.91 5.88 -16.65
N VAL A 182 -15.16 4.87 -16.23
CA VAL A 182 -15.47 4.00 -15.11
C VAL A 182 -14.43 4.19 -14.00
N ASP A 183 -14.88 4.69 -12.87
CA ASP A 183 -14.07 4.86 -11.65
C ASP A 183 -14.23 3.64 -10.74
N LEU A 184 -13.13 2.93 -10.51
CA LEU A 184 -13.04 1.70 -9.73
C LEU A 184 -12.26 1.89 -8.42
N MET A 185 -12.28 3.10 -7.84
CA MET A 185 -11.62 3.42 -6.57
C MET A 185 -10.10 3.15 -6.62
N GLY A 186 -9.37 4.00 -7.31
CA GLY A 186 -7.92 3.88 -7.48
C GLY A 186 -7.50 3.29 -8.84
N LEU A 187 -8.46 2.92 -9.68
CA LEU A 187 -8.26 2.61 -11.09
C LEU A 187 -9.35 3.31 -11.90
N TRP A 188 -8.95 4.15 -12.82
CA TRP A 188 -9.87 4.79 -13.77
C TRP A 188 -9.65 4.22 -15.17
N LEU A 189 -10.73 3.89 -15.85
CA LEU A 189 -10.73 3.32 -17.20
C LEU A 189 -11.71 4.10 -18.10
N THR A 190 -11.41 4.18 -19.38
CA THR A 190 -12.44 4.57 -20.35
C THR A 190 -13.53 3.50 -20.40
N ASP A 191 -14.71 3.83 -20.97
CA ASP A 191 -15.78 2.84 -21.13
C ASP A 191 -15.34 1.66 -22.00
N GLU A 192 -14.47 1.91 -22.99
CA GLU A 192 -13.89 0.86 -23.84
C GLU A 192 -12.96 -0.03 -23.04
N GLN A 193 -12.02 0.54 -22.30
CA GLN A 193 -11.10 -0.22 -21.45
C GLN A 193 -11.82 -1.02 -20.36
N ALA A 194 -12.90 -0.48 -19.81
CA ALA A 194 -13.75 -1.20 -18.84
C ALA A 194 -14.49 -2.39 -19.50
N ARG A 195 -14.90 -2.25 -20.79
CA ARG A 195 -15.45 -3.36 -21.57
C ARG A 195 -14.40 -4.43 -21.86
N GLN A 196 -13.19 -4.01 -22.26
CA GLN A 196 -12.04 -4.91 -22.46
C GLN A 196 -11.71 -5.66 -21.16
N LEU A 197 -11.58 -4.97 -20.01
CA LEU A 197 -11.36 -5.63 -18.75
C LEU A 197 -12.49 -6.62 -18.43
N SER A 198 -13.74 -6.23 -18.71
CA SER A 198 -14.91 -7.10 -18.46
C SER A 198 -14.89 -8.37 -19.31
N SER A 199 -14.22 -8.39 -20.46
CA SER A 199 -14.05 -9.57 -21.31
C SER A 199 -13.03 -10.57 -20.74
N LEU A 200 -12.20 -10.20 -19.77
CA LEU A 200 -11.25 -11.11 -19.13
C LEU A 200 -11.98 -12.25 -18.44
N THR A 201 -11.82 -13.44 -19.00
CA THR A 201 -12.49 -14.64 -18.52
C THR A 201 -11.84 -15.13 -17.22
N ASP A 202 -12.65 -15.60 -16.30
CA ASP A 202 -12.19 -16.34 -15.12
C ASP A 202 -11.59 -17.69 -15.57
N PRO A 203 -10.33 -18.01 -15.26
CA PRO A 203 -9.71 -19.29 -15.62
C PRO A 203 -10.57 -20.53 -15.30
N ARG A 204 -11.36 -20.48 -14.25
CA ARG A 204 -12.28 -21.57 -13.85
C ARG A 204 -13.43 -21.83 -14.84
N LYS A 205 -13.67 -20.88 -15.73
CA LYS A 205 -14.78 -20.93 -16.71
C LYS A 205 -14.30 -21.15 -18.13
N LEU A 206 -13.00 -21.35 -18.32
CA LEU A 206 -12.46 -21.72 -19.62
C LEU A 206 -12.96 -23.12 -19.98
N ALA A 207 -13.33 -23.31 -21.25
CA ALA A 207 -13.75 -24.63 -21.76
C ALA A 207 -12.59 -25.63 -21.68
N GLU A 208 -11.36 -25.15 -21.91
CA GLU A 208 -10.14 -25.90 -21.78
C GLU A 208 -9.10 -25.03 -21.08
N LEU A 209 -8.59 -25.50 -19.95
CA LEU A 209 -7.53 -24.82 -19.21
C LEU A 209 -6.18 -25.26 -19.78
N PRO A 210 -5.23 -24.33 -20.08
CA PRO A 210 -3.90 -24.72 -20.49
C PRO A 210 -3.25 -25.71 -19.52
N GLY A 211 -2.61 -26.76 -20.04
CA GLY A 211 -2.12 -27.88 -19.23
C GLY A 211 -1.06 -27.51 -18.17
N ASN A 212 -0.41 -26.36 -18.32
CA ASN A 212 0.54 -25.80 -17.37
C ASN A 212 -0.07 -24.80 -16.36
N VAL A 213 -1.40 -24.57 -16.40
CA VAL A 213 -2.11 -23.70 -15.46
C VAL A 213 -2.78 -24.52 -14.37
N GLU A 214 -2.50 -24.20 -13.14
CA GLU A 214 -3.16 -24.72 -11.95
C GLU A 214 -3.97 -23.64 -11.25
N ILE A 215 -5.23 -23.94 -10.93
CA ILE A 215 -6.09 -23.03 -10.16
C ILE A 215 -5.93 -23.33 -8.68
N HIS A 216 -5.54 -22.34 -7.92
CA HIS A 216 -5.48 -22.40 -6.46
C HIS A 216 -6.53 -21.49 -5.83
N ARG A 217 -7.41 -22.07 -5.03
CA ARG A 217 -8.48 -21.37 -4.32
C ARG A 217 -8.74 -22.00 -2.98
N GLU A 218 -8.90 -21.18 -1.96
CA GLU A 218 -9.37 -21.62 -0.65
C GLU A 218 -10.90 -21.83 -0.70
N GLN A 219 -11.36 -23.04 -0.36
CA GLN A 219 -12.78 -23.38 -0.41
C GLN A 219 -13.52 -22.97 0.87
N ASP A 220 -12.93 -23.17 2.03
CA ASP A 220 -13.64 -23.14 3.32
C ASP A 220 -13.26 -22.00 4.25
N GLN A 221 -12.19 -21.25 3.98
CA GLN A 221 -11.77 -20.13 4.81
C GLN A 221 -11.32 -18.94 3.95
N PRO A 222 -11.86 -17.76 4.21
CA PRO A 222 -11.56 -16.58 3.39
C PRO A 222 -10.21 -15.93 3.74
N ARG A 223 -9.16 -16.70 4.08
CA ARG A 223 -7.84 -16.18 4.45
C ARG A 223 -7.23 -15.35 3.33
N ALA A 224 -7.31 -15.82 2.10
CA ALA A 224 -6.88 -15.05 0.94
C ALA A 224 -7.69 -13.74 0.80
N LYS A 225 -8.99 -13.75 1.15
CA LYS A 225 -9.85 -12.58 1.04
C LYS A 225 -9.40 -11.43 1.95
N VAL A 226 -8.91 -11.69 3.15
CA VAL A 226 -8.40 -10.65 4.06
C VAL A 226 -7.05 -10.09 3.61
N MET A 227 -6.46 -10.62 2.55
CA MET A 227 -5.26 -10.08 1.90
C MET A 227 -5.56 -9.13 0.74
N TYR A 228 -6.83 -9.02 0.29
CA TYR A 228 -7.22 -8.11 -0.80
C TYR A 228 -8.59 -7.44 -0.62
N GLY A 229 -9.40 -7.86 0.31
CA GLY A 229 -10.81 -7.44 0.44
C GLY A 229 -11.10 -6.61 1.69
N VAL A 230 -10.08 -6.10 2.37
CA VAL A 230 -10.17 -5.25 3.57
C VAL A 230 -9.34 -3.98 3.38
N GLU A 231 -9.52 -2.99 4.22
CA GLU A 231 -8.68 -1.79 4.19
C GLU A 231 -7.20 -2.13 4.43
N SER A 232 -6.29 -1.34 3.86
CA SER A 232 -4.84 -1.64 3.88
C SER A 232 -4.28 -1.76 5.30
N LEU A 233 -4.90 -1.08 6.28
CA LEU A 233 -4.57 -1.19 7.71
C LEU A 233 -4.97 -2.53 8.33
N ASP A 234 -6.00 -3.17 7.78
CA ASP A 234 -6.58 -4.40 8.31
C ASP A 234 -6.09 -5.65 7.58
N VAL A 235 -5.25 -5.48 6.56
CA VAL A 235 -4.68 -6.58 5.79
C VAL A 235 -3.83 -7.47 6.71
N ARG A 236 -4.12 -8.77 6.68
CA ARG A 236 -3.35 -9.78 7.41
C ARG A 236 -2.67 -10.71 6.43
N VAL A 237 -1.39 -10.96 6.69
CA VAL A 237 -0.60 -11.90 5.89
C VAL A 237 -0.77 -13.30 6.47
N HIS A 238 -1.35 -14.18 5.69
CA HIS A 238 -1.49 -15.60 6.02
C HIS A 238 -0.32 -16.38 5.43
N TYR A 239 0.74 -16.54 6.21
CA TYR A 239 1.99 -17.18 5.78
C TYR A 239 1.81 -18.64 5.36
N ASP A 240 0.90 -19.37 5.98
CA ASP A 240 0.55 -20.73 5.62
C ASP A 240 -0.02 -20.83 4.19
N VAL A 241 -0.82 -19.84 3.76
CA VAL A 241 -1.30 -19.73 2.36
C VAL A 241 -0.14 -19.42 1.41
N LEU A 242 0.75 -18.50 1.78
CA LEU A 242 1.91 -18.15 0.96
C LEU A 242 2.89 -19.32 0.83
N GLU A 243 3.11 -20.07 1.90
CA GLU A 243 3.93 -21.28 1.90
C GLU A 243 3.30 -22.38 1.03
N GLU A 244 1.98 -22.52 1.03
CA GLU A 244 1.28 -23.47 0.15
C GLU A 244 1.53 -23.13 -1.32
N LEU A 245 1.48 -21.85 -1.72
CA LEU A 245 1.83 -21.43 -3.09
C LEU A 245 3.28 -21.77 -3.43
N LEU A 246 4.22 -21.54 -2.53
CA LEU A 246 5.61 -21.92 -2.71
C LEU A 246 5.79 -23.44 -2.92
N TRP A 247 5.07 -24.27 -2.15
CA TRP A 247 5.17 -25.73 -2.25
C TRP A 247 4.60 -26.30 -3.56
N ARG A 248 3.72 -25.58 -4.23
CA ARG A 248 3.14 -25.96 -5.52
C ARG A 248 4.05 -25.69 -6.72
N LEU A 249 5.10 -24.88 -6.55
CA LEU A 249 6.07 -24.63 -7.60
C LEU A 249 7.07 -25.78 -7.73
N PRO A 250 7.45 -26.14 -8.98
CA PRO A 250 8.54 -27.06 -9.23
C PRO A 250 9.83 -26.56 -8.60
N ARG A 251 10.69 -27.48 -8.14
CA ARG A 251 11.98 -27.18 -7.51
C ARG A 251 13.17 -27.64 -8.35
N PRO A 252 13.48 -26.96 -9.46
CA PRO A 252 14.66 -27.26 -10.26
C PRO A 252 15.95 -27.17 -9.43
N GLN A 253 17.03 -27.69 -9.97
CA GLN A 253 18.35 -27.57 -9.33
C GLN A 253 18.77 -26.10 -9.27
N LEU A 254 19.51 -25.74 -8.22
CA LEU A 254 20.10 -24.41 -8.10
C LEU A 254 21.28 -24.29 -9.07
N VAL A 255 21.28 -23.25 -9.87
CA VAL A 255 22.36 -22.88 -10.77
C VAL A 255 22.88 -21.48 -10.42
N ASP A 256 24.10 -21.17 -10.84
CA ASP A 256 24.64 -19.84 -10.65
C ASP A 256 23.89 -18.80 -11.48
N SER A 257 23.68 -17.63 -10.92
CA SER A 257 23.01 -16.49 -11.55
C SER A 257 23.80 -15.21 -11.30
N VAL A 258 23.57 -14.20 -12.11
CA VAL A 258 24.13 -12.87 -11.86
C VAL A 258 23.40 -12.25 -10.68
N CYS A 259 24.01 -12.31 -9.51
CA CYS A 259 23.43 -11.70 -8.32
C CYS A 259 23.59 -10.20 -8.31
N GLY A 260 22.51 -9.51 -7.99
CA GLY A 260 22.53 -8.06 -7.78
C GLY A 260 22.66 -7.25 -9.06
N GLY A 261 22.34 -7.84 -10.20
CA GLY A 261 22.11 -7.08 -11.42
C GLY A 261 21.02 -6.04 -11.15
N ARG A 262 21.34 -4.77 -11.42
CA ARG A 262 20.34 -3.71 -11.39
C ARG A 262 19.85 -3.52 -12.81
N GLY A 263 18.55 -3.70 -13.06
CA GLY A 263 17.93 -3.30 -14.31
C GLY A 263 17.96 -1.78 -14.48
N PRO A 264 17.37 -1.23 -15.56
CA PRO A 264 17.34 0.21 -15.80
C PRO A 264 16.82 0.99 -14.59
N GLN A 265 17.64 1.92 -14.09
CA GLN A 265 17.34 2.73 -12.92
C GLN A 265 16.72 4.09 -13.29
N ARG A 266 16.66 4.41 -14.56
CA ARG A 266 16.19 5.68 -15.08
C ARG A 266 15.21 5.45 -16.24
N ASN A 267 14.15 6.28 -16.27
CA ASN A 267 13.22 6.41 -17.38
C ASN A 267 13.11 7.88 -17.76
N VAL A 268 13.31 8.21 -19.03
CA VAL A 268 13.11 9.55 -19.58
C VAL A 268 11.79 9.58 -20.36
N PHE A 269 10.97 10.59 -20.12
CA PHE A 269 9.63 10.70 -20.66
C PHE A 269 9.26 12.17 -20.92
N ARG A 270 8.17 12.41 -21.65
CA ARG A 270 7.58 13.74 -21.75
C ARG A 270 6.41 13.88 -20.80
N ALA A 271 6.42 14.96 -20.00
CA ALA A 271 5.30 15.32 -19.15
C ALA A 271 4.07 15.69 -20.02
N PRO A 272 2.85 15.72 -19.46
CA PRO A 272 1.66 16.15 -20.19
C PRO A 272 1.77 17.57 -20.80
N SER A 273 2.63 18.42 -20.25
CA SER A 273 2.96 19.76 -20.75
C SER A 273 3.93 19.76 -21.95
N GLY A 274 4.52 18.60 -22.30
CA GLY A 274 5.50 18.43 -23.36
C GLY A 274 6.96 18.51 -22.92
N GLU A 275 7.22 18.92 -21.69
CA GLU A 275 8.57 19.07 -21.12
C GLU A 275 9.27 17.72 -20.96
N LEU A 276 10.58 17.70 -21.20
CA LEU A 276 11.40 16.51 -21.00
C LEU A 276 11.67 16.31 -19.51
N CYS A 277 11.36 15.14 -19.02
CA CYS A 277 11.45 14.76 -17.62
C CYS A 277 12.11 13.39 -17.47
N ALA A 278 12.59 13.11 -16.25
CA ALA A 278 13.07 11.76 -15.91
C ALA A 278 12.54 11.30 -14.56
N GLU A 279 12.46 9.99 -14.43
CA GLU A 279 12.27 9.27 -13.18
C GLU A 279 13.51 8.44 -12.89
N GLU A 280 14.08 8.61 -11.71
CA GLU A 280 15.30 7.93 -11.27
C GLU A 280 15.04 7.15 -9.99
N ILE A 281 15.49 5.90 -9.93
CA ILE A 281 15.45 5.13 -8.70
C ILE A 281 16.66 5.53 -7.87
N VAL A 282 16.42 6.13 -6.71
CA VAL A 282 17.45 6.68 -5.82
C VAL A 282 17.42 6.00 -4.45
N VAL A 283 18.51 6.04 -3.74
CA VAL A 283 18.60 5.56 -2.35
C VAL A 283 18.50 6.75 -1.42
N VAL A 284 17.48 6.77 -0.56
CA VAL A 284 17.11 7.94 0.26
C VAL A 284 17.46 7.81 1.74
N ASP A 285 18.00 6.68 2.17
CA ASP A 285 18.36 6.45 3.57
C ASP A 285 19.62 5.57 3.72
N PRO A 286 20.23 5.58 4.93
CA PRO A 286 21.44 4.78 5.19
C PRO A 286 21.24 3.26 5.09
N GLN A 287 19.99 2.76 5.13
CA GLN A 287 19.69 1.35 5.00
C GLN A 287 19.54 0.89 3.54
N GLY A 288 19.63 1.81 2.59
CA GLY A 288 19.59 1.50 1.17
C GLY A 288 18.19 1.32 0.59
N TYR A 289 17.16 1.85 1.24
CA TYR A 289 15.80 1.79 0.70
C TYR A 289 15.61 2.76 -0.49
N PRO A 290 15.03 2.30 -1.59
CA PRO A 290 14.85 3.11 -2.76
C PRO A 290 13.66 4.06 -2.63
N GLY A 291 13.81 5.19 -3.33
CA GLY A 291 12.73 6.09 -3.71
C GLY A 291 12.71 6.26 -5.22
N VAL A 292 11.69 6.93 -5.72
CA VAL A 292 11.59 7.38 -7.12
C VAL A 292 11.64 8.90 -7.14
N LEU A 293 12.71 9.43 -7.68
CA LEU A 293 12.90 10.86 -7.92
C LEU A 293 12.32 11.20 -9.30
N THR A 294 11.48 12.20 -9.40
CA THR A 294 10.85 12.63 -10.66
C THR A 294 11.05 14.12 -10.83
N GLY A 295 11.51 14.56 -11.99
CA GLY A 295 11.67 15.99 -12.25
C GLY A 295 12.08 16.31 -13.69
N PRO A 296 12.19 17.61 -14.04
CA PRO A 296 12.62 18.04 -15.36
C PRO A 296 14.09 17.72 -15.59
N VAL A 297 14.44 17.54 -16.86
CA VAL A 297 15.82 17.38 -17.34
C VAL A 297 16.05 18.26 -18.57
N GLN A 298 17.29 18.73 -18.75
CA GLN A 298 17.62 19.56 -19.91
C GLN A 298 17.74 18.73 -21.21
N ASP A 299 18.27 17.53 -21.07
CA ASP A 299 18.38 16.53 -22.12
C ASP A 299 18.28 15.11 -21.51
N GLU A 300 18.30 14.08 -22.33
CA GLU A 300 18.14 12.69 -21.89
C GLU A 300 19.24 12.19 -20.93
N ALA A 301 20.43 12.76 -20.99
CA ALA A 301 21.56 12.39 -20.15
C ALA A 301 21.68 13.25 -18.88
N ALA A 302 21.04 14.42 -18.87
CA ALA A 302 21.13 15.38 -17.75
C ALA A 302 20.48 14.83 -16.49
N ALA A 303 21.06 15.16 -15.33
CA ALA A 303 20.47 14.84 -14.04
C ALA A 303 19.13 15.58 -13.83
N VAL A 304 18.25 14.99 -13.04
CA VAL A 304 17.02 15.64 -12.57
C VAL A 304 17.39 16.86 -11.72
N ALA A 305 16.85 18.02 -12.07
CA ALA A 305 17.05 19.26 -11.33
C ALA A 305 15.81 20.17 -11.39
N PRO A 306 15.43 20.84 -10.30
CA PRO A 306 14.31 21.78 -10.33
C PRO A 306 14.66 23.00 -11.19
N TRP A 307 13.64 23.61 -11.81
CA TRP A 307 13.85 24.88 -12.48
C TRP A 307 14.19 25.99 -11.46
N PRO A 308 14.89 27.04 -11.88
CA PRO A 308 15.23 28.15 -11.00
C PRO A 308 14.01 28.72 -10.28
N GLY A 309 14.11 28.85 -8.97
CA GLY A 309 13.03 29.39 -8.12
C GLY A 309 11.88 28.41 -7.86
N LYS A 310 11.99 27.15 -8.25
CA LYS A 310 11.02 26.11 -7.91
C LYS A 310 11.49 25.31 -6.69
N PRO A 311 10.57 24.90 -5.81
CA PRO A 311 10.90 24.04 -4.66
C PRO A 311 11.03 22.58 -5.10
N THR A 312 11.54 21.77 -4.19
CA THR A 312 11.37 20.31 -4.26
C THR A 312 10.21 19.85 -3.36
N THR A 313 9.67 18.67 -3.61
CA THR A 313 8.62 18.10 -2.75
C THR A 313 8.85 16.63 -2.51
N PHE A 314 8.34 16.12 -1.40
CA PHE A 314 8.16 14.67 -1.23
C PHE A 314 6.70 14.35 -0.92
N PHE A 315 6.30 13.13 -1.28
CA PHE A 315 4.96 12.65 -1.07
C PHE A 315 4.91 11.56 -0.01
N ALA A 316 3.89 11.62 0.85
CA ALA A 316 3.58 10.52 1.76
C ALA A 316 2.09 10.18 1.68
N PRO A 317 1.75 8.97 1.23
CA PRO A 317 0.37 8.50 1.16
C PRO A 317 -0.23 8.26 2.54
N GLY A 318 -1.54 8.03 2.58
CA GLY A 318 -2.29 7.64 3.77
C GLY A 318 -2.09 6.18 4.17
N ALA A 319 -2.72 5.78 5.26
CA ALA A 319 -2.78 4.40 5.76
C ALA A 319 -1.44 3.67 5.67
N SER A 320 -1.44 2.42 5.21
CA SER A 320 -0.25 1.61 4.92
C SER A 320 0.00 1.47 3.41
N GLU A 321 -0.39 2.49 2.64
CA GLU A 321 -0.26 2.49 1.19
C GLU A 321 1.20 2.65 0.77
N PRO A 322 1.61 2.01 -0.36
CA PRO A 322 2.92 2.20 -0.94
C PRO A 322 3.09 3.63 -1.49
N ARG A 323 4.31 4.02 -1.78
CA ARG A 323 4.74 5.38 -2.17
C ARG A 323 3.98 6.02 -3.33
N ASP A 324 3.39 5.20 -4.20
CA ASP A 324 2.60 5.68 -5.35
C ASP A 324 1.20 6.20 -4.96
N GLY A 325 0.69 5.80 -3.77
CA GLY A 325 -0.64 6.19 -3.28
C GLY A 325 -1.75 5.79 -4.25
N SER A 326 -1.77 4.56 -4.72
CA SER A 326 -2.69 4.10 -5.78
C SER A 326 -2.60 4.93 -7.06
N THR A 327 -1.40 5.27 -7.52
CA THR A 327 -1.07 6.16 -8.65
C THR A 327 -1.23 7.66 -8.42
N LEU A 328 -1.88 8.10 -7.34
CA LEU A 328 -2.06 9.54 -7.05
C LEU A 328 -0.74 10.31 -7.10
N TRP A 329 0.27 9.80 -6.41
CA TRP A 329 1.54 10.51 -6.29
C TRP A 329 2.46 10.30 -7.50
N SER A 330 2.37 9.17 -8.20
CA SER A 330 3.11 8.98 -9.45
C SER A 330 2.59 9.90 -10.57
N GLU A 331 1.26 10.01 -10.74
CA GLU A 331 0.65 10.94 -11.69
C GLU A 331 0.95 12.40 -11.32
N THR A 332 0.83 12.76 -10.03
CA THR A 332 1.13 14.10 -9.53
C THR A 332 2.58 14.47 -9.74
N ALA A 333 3.52 13.57 -9.46
CA ALA A 333 4.96 13.79 -9.66
C ALA A 333 5.29 14.12 -11.12
N ARG A 334 4.77 13.32 -12.07
CA ARG A 334 4.99 13.53 -13.50
C ARG A 334 4.42 14.86 -13.99
N ARG A 335 3.25 15.24 -13.49
CA ARG A 335 2.61 16.51 -13.82
C ARG A 335 3.41 17.71 -13.25
N LEU A 336 3.85 17.65 -12.00
CA LEU A 336 4.65 18.69 -11.38
C LEU A 336 6.06 18.79 -12.00
N ALA A 337 6.64 17.68 -12.46
CA ALA A 337 7.89 17.69 -13.20
C ALA A 337 7.81 18.58 -14.44
N GLY A 338 6.70 18.54 -15.19
CA GLY A 338 6.44 19.43 -16.32
C GLY A 338 6.25 20.91 -15.92
N GLN A 339 6.18 21.22 -14.63
CA GLN A 339 6.13 22.58 -14.07
C GLN A 339 7.45 23.00 -13.43
N GLY A 340 8.51 22.20 -13.59
CA GLY A 340 9.84 22.48 -13.06
C GLY A 340 10.08 22.05 -11.62
N VAL A 341 9.16 21.32 -10.99
CA VAL A 341 9.28 20.84 -9.61
C VAL A 341 9.87 19.43 -9.59
N VAL A 342 10.89 19.24 -8.75
CA VAL A 342 11.41 17.89 -8.45
C VAL A 342 10.65 17.30 -7.29
N SER A 343 10.25 16.04 -7.43
CA SER A 343 9.51 15.32 -6.40
C SER A 343 10.11 13.95 -6.07
N LEU A 344 10.03 13.57 -4.80
CA LEU A 344 10.46 12.27 -4.28
C LEU A 344 9.27 11.47 -3.78
N ARG A 345 9.16 10.25 -4.25
CA ARG A 345 8.27 9.22 -3.70
C ARG A 345 9.12 8.15 -3.04
N ALA A 346 9.00 8.00 -1.72
CA ALA A 346 9.67 6.92 -0.99
C ALA A 346 8.73 6.34 0.05
N ASP A 347 8.85 5.03 0.28
CA ASP A 347 8.00 4.34 1.23
C ASP A 347 8.30 4.77 2.67
N ARG A 348 7.27 4.81 3.49
CA ARG A 348 7.37 4.97 4.94
C ARG A 348 7.68 3.62 5.60
N ASP A 349 8.12 3.66 6.84
CA ASP A 349 8.37 2.43 7.61
C ASP A 349 7.10 1.58 7.72
N GLY A 350 7.20 0.31 7.43
CA GLY A 350 6.08 -0.64 7.45
C GLY A 350 5.16 -0.61 6.22
N ALA A 351 5.40 0.28 5.24
CA ALA A 351 4.63 0.36 4.00
C ALA A 351 5.49 0.04 2.78
N GLY A 352 4.85 -0.35 1.68
CA GLY A 352 5.50 -0.60 0.40
C GLY A 352 6.69 -1.55 0.52
N ASP A 353 7.79 -1.19 -0.12
CA ASP A 353 9.02 -1.98 -0.13
C ASP A 353 9.96 -1.66 1.04
N ARG A 354 9.66 -0.62 1.83
CA ARG A 354 10.32 -0.36 3.12
C ARG A 354 9.70 -1.18 4.25
N ALA A 355 8.62 -1.93 4.01
CA ALA A 355 8.06 -2.82 4.98
C ALA A 355 9.07 -3.89 5.36
N LEU A 356 9.32 -4.01 6.64
CA LEU A 356 10.25 -5.01 7.15
C LEU A 356 9.69 -6.39 6.93
N LEU A 357 10.57 -7.24 6.48
CA LEU A 357 10.32 -8.66 6.33
C LEU A 357 10.18 -9.28 7.69
N TRP A 358 9.28 -10.24 7.81
CA TRP A 358 9.15 -11.02 9.04
C TRP A 358 9.12 -10.15 10.30
N SER A 359 8.91 -8.85 10.16
CA SER A 359 8.89 -8.02 11.34
C SER A 359 7.62 -8.30 12.11
N ASP A 360 7.76 -8.46 13.38
CA ASP A 360 6.67 -8.37 14.34
C ASP A 360 6.08 -6.94 14.40
N ARG A 361 6.58 -6.07 13.54
CA ARG A 361 6.11 -4.70 13.40
C ARG A 361 4.82 -4.71 12.61
N ASP A 362 3.83 -4.18 13.23
CA ASP A 362 2.55 -3.96 12.62
C ASP A 362 2.65 -2.87 11.52
N PRO A 363 1.78 -2.88 10.52
CA PRO A 363 1.73 -1.86 9.49
C PRO A 363 1.13 -0.54 9.99
N ASN A 364 1.06 -0.32 11.30
CA ASN A 364 0.47 0.87 11.90
C ASN A 364 1.16 2.14 11.37
N PRO A 365 0.46 3.01 10.64
CA PRO A 365 1.03 4.20 10.01
C PRO A 365 1.33 5.32 11.02
N TYR A 366 0.86 5.20 12.26
CA TYR A 366 1.04 6.18 13.33
C TYR A 366 2.24 5.90 14.24
N ARG A 367 3.28 5.25 13.71
CA ARG A 367 4.51 4.96 14.45
C ARG A 367 5.51 6.11 14.34
N TYR A 368 6.34 6.26 15.35
CA TYR A 368 7.45 7.22 15.35
C TYR A 368 8.38 7.05 14.14
N LEU A 369 8.65 5.81 13.74
CA LEU A 369 9.51 5.51 12.59
C LEU A 369 8.97 6.11 11.28
N ASN A 370 7.66 6.30 11.14
CA ASN A 370 7.09 7.00 9.98
C ASN A 370 7.46 8.49 9.98
N ALA A 371 7.41 9.15 11.13
CA ALA A 371 7.86 10.53 11.25
C ALA A 371 9.36 10.66 10.96
N GLN A 372 10.17 9.69 11.40
CA GLN A 372 11.59 9.62 11.10
C GLN A 372 11.85 9.43 9.60
N ALA A 373 11.12 8.52 8.94
CA ALA A 373 11.23 8.31 7.49
C ALA A 373 10.96 9.60 6.70
N LEU A 374 9.94 10.40 7.09
CA LEU A 374 9.67 11.67 6.42
C LEU A 374 10.76 12.72 6.67
N ARG A 375 11.37 12.72 7.85
CA ARG A 375 12.53 13.61 8.10
C ARG A 375 13.71 13.23 7.21
N GLU A 376 13.99 11.95 7.04
CA GLU A 376 15.05 11.45 6.17
C GLU A 376 14.81 11.85 4.72
N GLN A 377 13.58 11.74 4.23
CA GLN A 377 13.21 12.17 2.88
C GLN A 377 13.37 13.68 2.68
N ALA A 378 12.88 14.48 3.63
CA ALA A 378 13.02 15.93 3.59
C ALA A 378 14.49 16.37 3.63
N GLN A 379 15.29 15.77 4.51
CA GLN A 379 16.72 16.07 4.63
C GLN A 379 17.46 15.68 3.35
N TRP A 380 17.16 14.50 2.80
CA TRP A 380 17.77 14.04 1.56
C TRP A 380 17.54 15.03 0.40
N LEU A 381 16.32 15.54 0.24
CA LEU A 381 16.00 16.54 -0.79
C LEU A 381 16.74 17.87 -0.53
N ALA A 382 16.77 18.35 0.71
CA ALA A 382 17.46 19.59 1.07
C ALA A 382 18.96 19.51 0.80
N ASP A 383 19.58 18.37 1.10
CA ASP A 383 21.01 18.13 0.89
C ASP A 383 21.38 18.03 -0.61
N HIS A 384 20.45 17.48 -1.44
CA HIS A 384 20.72 17.27 -2.88
C HIS A 384 20.47 18.50 -3.74
N PHE A 385 19.46 19.32 -3.41
CA PHE A 385 19.00 20.36 -4.33
C PHE A 385 19.19 21.79 -3.82
N SER A 386 19.57 22.00 -2.58
CA SER A 386 19.75 23.34 -1.99
C SER A 386 18.57 24.29 -2.25
N THR A 387 17.34 23.74 -2.27
CA THR A 387 16.09 24.45 -2.50
C THR A 387 15.13 24.23 -1.35
N ASP A 388 14.09 25.05 -1.28
CA ASP A 388 13.01 24.82 -0.33
C ASP A 388 12.34 23.47 -0.57
N VAL A 389 12.07 22.74 0.52
CA VAL A 389 11.38 21.47 0.49
C VAL A 389 9.93 21.65 0.93
N VAL A 390 8.99 21.09 0.18
CA VAL A 390 7.57 21.04 0.52
C VAL A 390 7.20 19.62 0.94
N ALA A 391 6.56 19.45 2.09
CA ALA A 391 5.98 18.17 2.48
C ALA A 391 4.54 18.08 1.96
N THR A 392 4.28 17.29 0.93
CA THR A 392 2.93 17.06 0.37
C THR A 392 2.42 15.69 0.82
N VAL A 393 1.51 15.67 1.79
CA VAL A 393 1.22 14.47 2.59
C VAL A 393 -0.27 14.27 2.82
N LEU A 394 -0.72 13.01 2.86
CA LEU A 394 -2.13 12.61 2.97
C LEU A 394 -2.40 11.84 4.26
N CYS A 395 -3.47 12.16 4.97
CA CYS A 395 -4.02 11.40 6.09
C CYS A 395 -2.97 11.08 7.17
N SER A 396 -2.60 9.81 7.38
CA SER A 396 -1.55 9.42 8.33
C SER A 396 -0.15 9.88 7.92
N GLY A 397 0.09 10.15 6.64
CA GLY A 397 1.29 10.87 6.18
C GLY A 397 1.34 12.29 6.72
N ALA A 398 0.20 13.00 6.73
CA ALA A 398 0.10 14.33 7.32
C ALA A 398 0.35 14.29 8.85
N TRP A 399 -0.20 13.30 9.53
CA TRP A 399 0.11 13.08 10.94
C TRP A 399 1.62 12.86 11.17
N ALA A 400 2.26 12.04 10.34
CA ALA A 400 3.69 11.77 10.47
C ALA A 400 4.55 13.03 10.25
N ALA A 401 4.19 13.88 9.28
CA ALA A 401 4.87 15.16 9.05
C ALA A 401 4.70 16.13 10.22
N LEU A 402 3.47 16.25 10.76
CA LEU A 402 3.19 17.03 11.96
C LEU A 402 3.96 16.50 13.19
N ARG A 403 4.05 15.18 13.32
CA ARG A 403 4.84 14.54 14.38
C ARG A 403 6.32 14.85 14.21
N ALA A 404 6.86 14.76 13.00
CA ALA A 404 8.25 15.09 12.67
C ALA A 404 8.57 16.55 13.00
N ALA A 405 7.67 17.49 12.70
CA ALA A 405 7.84 18.90 13.00
C ALA A 405 7.90 19.22 14.51
N ARG A 406 7.37 18.34 15.36
CA ARG A 406 7.40 18.50 16.83
C ARG A 406 8.69 18.01 17.48
N GLU A 407 9.44 17.17 16.81
CA GLU A 407 10.71 16.67 17.33
C GLU A 407 11.74 17.80 17.47
N PRO A 408 12.72 17.71 18.37
CA PRO A 408 13.75 18.75 18.54
C PRO A 408 14.53 19.03 17.24
N ALA A 409 14.81 18.00 16.46
CA ALA A 409 15.47 18.16 15.16
C ALA A 409 14.55 18.74 14.06
N GLY A 410 13.22 18.75 14.30
CA GLY A 410 12.27 19.24 13.32
C GLY A 410 12.22 18.39 12.05
N ILE A 411 11.77 19.00 10.97
CA ILE A 411 11.77 18.47 9.61
C ILE A 411 12.31 19.54 8.66
N ALA A 412 13.17 19.17 7.74
CA ALA A 412 13.77 20.08 6.74
C ALA A 412 12.74 20.40 5.62
N ALA A 413 11.63 21.06 5.98
CA ALA A 413 10.60 21.49 5.05
C ALA A 413 10.25 22.95 5.32
N ALA A 414 10.24 23.77 4.28
CA ALA A 414 9.84 25.18 4.33
C ALA A 414 8.31 25.34 4.32
N SER A 415 7.60 24.36 3.76
CA SER A 415 6.15 24.33 3.72
C SER A 415 5.59 22.92 3.86
N MET A 416 4.32 22.83 4.27
CA MET A 416 3.57 21.58 4.35
C MET A 416 2.19 21.73 3.69
N VAL A 417 1.84 20.81 2.82
CA VAL A 417 0.49 20.63 2.29
C VAL A 417 -0.10 19.36 2.88
N LEU A 418 -1.07 19.52 3.75
CA LEU A 418 -1.69 18.47 4.55
C LEU A 418 -3.07 18.15 3.99
N VAL A 419 -3.21 17.02 3.31
CA VAL A 419 -4.48 16.56 2.71
C VAL A 419 -5.18 15.64 3.70
N SER A 420 -6.46 15.84 3.94
CA SER A 420 -7.31 14.98 4.79
C SER A 420 -6.72 14.77 6.22
N GLN A 421 -6.16 15.83 6.82
CA GLN A 421 -5.64 15.77 8.18
C GLN A 421 -6.77 15.89 9.20
N ASN A 422 -7.03 14.84 9.96
CA ASN A 422 -8.08 14.81 10.99
C ASN A 422 -7.67 14.14 12.32
N GLU A 423 -6.46 13.59 12.44
CA GLU A 423 -5.95 13.00 13.68
C GLU A 423 -4.91 13.92 14.35
N TRP A 424 -5.28 14.47 15.50
CA TRP A 424 -4.45 15.44 16.25
C TRP A 424 -3.78 14.84 17.48
N ARG A 425 -4.11 13.61 17.84
CA ARG A 425 -3.45 12.93 18.96
C ARG A 425 -2.03 12.54 18.56
N MET A 426 -1.09 12.88 19.44
CA MET A 426 0.34 12.60 19.25
C MET A 426 0.88 11.68 20.35
N ASN A 427 -0.01 11.07 21.13
CA ASN A 427 0.34 10.23 22.27
C ASN A 427 0.58 8.79 21.80
N GLN A 428 1.74 8.24 22.17
CA GLN A 428 2.13 6.87 21.81
C GLN A 428 1.15 5.82 22.36
N LYS A 429 0.60 6.04 23.55
CA LYS A 429 -0.34 5.08 24.17
C LYS A 429 -1.57 4.80 23.30
N PHE A 430 -2.09 5.82 22.61
CA PHE A 430 -3.21 5.62 21.69
C PHE A 430 -2.84 4.69 20.53
N PHE A 431 -1.60 4.79 20.04
CA PHE A 431 -1.13 3.99 18.92
C PHE A 431 -0.70 2.58 19.35
N ASP A 432 -0.33 2.40 20.62
CA ASP A 432 -0.08 1.07 21.19
C ASP A 432 -1.38 0.24 21.29
N GLU A 433 -2.52 0.89 21.51
CA GLU A 433 -3.83 0.22 21.47
C GLU A 433 -4.19 -0.26 20.06
N LEU A 434 -3.88 0.53 19.01
CA LEU A 434 -3.97 0.10 17.62
C LEU A 434 -3.02 -1.07 17.32
N ARG A 435 -1.82 -1.08 17.91
CA ARG A 435 -0.86 -2.17 17.79
C ARG A 435 -1.44 -3.53 18.15
N LEU A 436 -2.26 -3.60 19.17
CA LEU A 436 -2.87 -4.86 19.63
C LEU A 436 -3.72 -5.54 18.55
N SER A 437 -4.29 -4.77 17.62
CA SER A 437 -5.08 -5.32 16.51
C SER A 437 -4.23 -6.07 15.47
N TYR A 438 -2.93 -5.76 15.37
CA TYR A 438 -1.99 -6.34 14.41
C TYR A 438 -1.14 -7.49 14.95
N ASP A 439 -1.18 -7.77 16.25
CA ASP A 439 -0.45 -8.89 16.87
C ASP A 439 -0.88 -10.27 16.34
N GLY A 440 -1.97 -10.32 15.59
CA GLY A 440 -2.47 -11.52 14.94
C GLY A 440 -1.47 -12.15 13.96
N ASP A 441 -0.73 -11.34 13.19
CA ASP A 441 0.26 -11.81 12.22
C ASP A 441 1.47 -12.48 12.92
N ALA A 442 1.97 -11.87 14.00
CA ALA A 442 3.07 -12.43 14.79
C ALA A 442 2.67 -13.77 15.44
N LYS A 443 1.47 -13.85 15.99
CA LYS A 443 0.93 -15.10 16.56
C LYS A 443 0.73 -16.18 15.51
N LEU A 444 0.29 -15.80 14.30
CA LEU A 444 0.12 -16.73 13.20
C LEU A 444 1.46 -17.31 12.75
N ARG A 445 2.50 -16.46 12.60
CA ARG A 445 3.87 -16.91 12.27
C ARG A 445 4.44 -17.85 13.32
N ALA A 446 4.32 -17.50 14.60
CA ALA A 446 4.80 -18.35 15.69
C ALA A 446 4.13 -19.74 15.65
N LYS A 447 2.84 -19.79 15.33
CA LYS A 447 2.10 -21.05 15.18
C LYS A 447 2.55 -21.84 13.94
N THR A 448 2.85 -21.19 12.82
CA THR A 448 3.33 -21.84 11.59
C THR A 448 4.76 -22.33 11.76
N ALA A 449 5.65 -21.53 12.40
CA ALA A 449 7.02 -21.91 12.67
C ALA A 449 7.17 -23.07 13.67
N ALA A 450 6.21 -23.21 14.58
CA ALA A 450 6.17 -24.31 15.57
C ALA A 450 5.63 -25.63 14.99
N ARG A 451 5.08 -25.62 13.74
CA ARG A 451 4.62 -26.85 13.09
C ARG A 451 5.82 -27.60 12.51
N PRO A 452 6.15 -28.82 13.01
CA PRO A 452 7.22 -29.62 12.41
C PRO A 452 6.88 -29.86 10.92
N PRO A 453 7.86 -29.93 10.02
CA PRO A 453 7.62 -30.35 8.66
C PRO A 453 6.95 -31.72 8.72
N GLU A 454 5.70 -31.83 8.29
CA GLU A 454 5.06 -33.12 8.13
C GLU A 454 5.93 -33.94 7.20
N ALA A 455 6.50 -35.01 7.73
CA ALA A 455 7.23 -35.96 6.93
C ALA A 455 6.30 -36.39 5.78
N SER A 456 6.73 -36.10 4.56
CA SER A 456 6.06 -36.53 3.35
C SER A 456 6.01 -38.06 3.35
N GLY A 457 4.97 -38.63 3.93
CA GLY A 457 4.64 -40.03 3.80
C GLY A 457 4.33 -40.31 2.33
N PRO A 458 4.73 -41.48 1.81
CA PRO A 458 4.49 -41.84 0.41
C PRO A 458 2.96 -41.86 0.17
N HIS A 459 2.53 -41.18 -0.88
CA HIS A 459 1.17 -41.30 -1.39
C HIS A 459 0.83 -42.77 -1.63
N PRO A 460 -0.29 -43.30 -1.15
CA PRO A 460 -0.75 -44.63 -1.52
C PRO A 460 -1.11 -44.61 -3.00
N GLY A 461 -0.33 -45.41 -3.74
CA GLY A 461 -0.49 -45.59 -5.17
C GLY A 461 -1.89 -46.06 -5.53
N SER A 462 -2.41 -45.52 -6.61
CA SER A 462 -3.55 -45.98 -7.36
C SER A 462 -3.45 -47.49 -7.67
N ARG A 463 -4.30 -48.27 -7.06
CA ARG A 463 -4.60 -49.63 -7.55
C ARG A 463 -5.86 -49.57 -8.37
N HIS A 464 -5.72 -49.74 -9.67
CA HIS A 464 -6.76 -50.24 -10.54
C HIS A 464 -7.12 -51.67 -10.12
N GLY A 465 -8.40 -51.94 -9.98
CA GLY A 465 -8.95 -53.26 -9.77
C GLY A 465 -10.37 -53.31 -10.29
N ASP A 466 -10.51 -53.91 -11.45
CA ASP A 466 -11.77 -54.31 -12.06
C ASP A 466 -12.56 -55.31 -11.18
N GLY A 467 -13.88 -55.28 -11.28
CA GLY A 467 -14.64 -56.49 -10.98
C GLY A 467 -16.05 -56.31 -10.39
N ARG A 468 -17.03 -56.14 -11.24
CA ARG A 468 -18.36 -56.81 -11.33
C ARG A 468 -19.24 -57.08 -10.09
N SER A 469 -20.47 -56.54 -10.20
CA SER A 469 -21.81 -57.20 -10.10
C SER A 469 -22.33 -57.75 -8.77
N GLU A 470 -23.34 -57.15 -8.32
CA GLU A 470 -24.77 -57.40 -8.25
C GLU A 470 -25.35 -57.76 -6.85
N PRO A 471 -26.69 -57.82 -6.68
CA PRO A 471 -27.34 -57.05 -5.62
C PRO A 471 -28.03 -57.95 -4.57
N GLY A 472 -28.37 -57.43 -3.45
CA GLY A 472 -29.12 -58.25 -2.50
C GLY A 472 -29.57 -57.61 -1.20
N ARG A 473 -30.83 -57.21 -1.18
CA ARG A 473 -31.80 -57.30 -0.08
C ARG A 473 -31.64 -56.48 1.20
N ALA A 474 -32.70 -55.77 1.42
CA ALA A 474 -33.24 -55.18 2.62
C ALA A 474 -33.06 -55.98 3.92
N ALA A 475 -32.87 -55.24 4.99
CA ALA A 475 -33.67 -55.40 6.21
C ALA A 475 -33.31 -54.33 7.29
N SER A 476 -34.38 -53.67 7.74
CA SER A 476 -34.65 -53.23 9.10
C SER A 476 -33.69 -52.28 9.83
N ALA A 477 -34.21 -51.09 10.10
CA ALA A 477 -33.83 -50.24 11.23
C ALA A 477 -33.97 -50.98 12.57
N PRO A 478 -33.26 -50.52 13.61
CA PRO A 478 -33.98 -49.62 14.51
C PRO A 478 -33.14 -48.47 15.11
N HIS A 479 -33.87 -47.41 15.44
CA HIS A 479 -33.69 -46.46 16.54
C HIS A 479 -32.31 -46.28 17.16
N GLY A 480 -31.79 -45.08 17.01
CA GLY A 480 -30.76 -44.46 17.84
C GLY A 480 -30.91 -42.97 17.77
N ALA A 481 -31.95 -42.46 18.40
CA ALA A 481 -31.97 -41.06 18.81
C ALA A 481 -30.85 -40.88 19.82
N GLU A 482 -30.07 -39.80 19.59
CA GLU A 482 -29.27 -39.16 20.63
C GLU A 482 -28.01 -38.59 20.03
N ARG A 483 -27.62 -37.44 20.30
CA ARG A 483 -27.72 -36.45 21.35
C ARG A 483 -27.33 -35.12 20.71
N ALA A 484 -28.29 -34.24 20.53
CA ALA A 484 -27.99 -32.83 20.48
C ALA A 484 -27.37 -32.47 21.84
N ALA A 485 -26.06 -32.39 21.91
CA ALA A 485 -25.35 -31.91 23.09
C ALA A 485 -25.87 -30.51 23.39
N ALA A 486 -26.73 -30.42 24.40
CA ALA A 486 -27.19 -29.18 24.98
C ALA A 486 -25.94 -28.39 25.42
N ARG A 487 -25.64 -27.32 24.72
CA ARG A 487 -24.70 -26.32 25.20
C ARG A 487 -25.16 -25.88 26.58
N THR A 488 -24.34 -26.14 27.57
CA THR A 488 -24.64 -25.93 28.98
C THR A 488 -24.92 -24.46 29.25
N VAL A 489 -25.89 -24.18 30.11
CA VAL A 489 -26.29 -22.84 30.57
C VAL A 489 -25.12 -21.90 30.93
N PRO A 490 -23.96 -22.38 31.43
CA PRO A 490 -22.78 -21.52 31.69
C PRO A 490 -22.14 -20.91 30.43
N GLU A 491 -22.22 -21.57 29.27
CA GLU A 491 -21.60 -21.09 28.02
C GLU A 491 -22.42 -19.96 27.36
N ARG A 492 -23.75 -20.09 27.44
CA ARG A 492 -24.66 -19.01 27.03
C ARG A 492 -24.56 -17.78 27.94
N ALA A 493 -24.37 -17.97 29.23
CA ALA A 493 -24.17 -16.90 30.19
C ALA A 493 -22.81 -16.18 29.97
N ARG A 494 -21.74 -16.91 29.64
CA ARG A 494 -20.43 -16.31 29.32
C ARG A 494 -20.45 -15.51 28.01
N THR A 495 -21.15 -15.99 26.99
CA THR A 495 -21.30 -15.28 25.71
C THR A 495 -22.18 -14.03 25.88
N ALA A 496 -23.26 -14.11 26.68
CA ALA A 496 -24.10 -12.96 27.00
C ALA A 496 -23.35 -11.91 27.86
N LEU A 497 -22.54 -12.35 28.82
CA LEU A 497 -21.72 -11.47 29.68
C LEU A 497 -20.56 -10.82 28.87
N SER A 498 -19.97 -11.52 27.88
CA SER A 498 -18.97 -10.94 26.99
C SER A 498 -19.61 -9.90 26.06
N GLY A 499 -20.76 -10.19 25.48
CA GLY A 499 -21.52 -9.23 24.67
C GLY A 499 -21.98 -8.00 25.45
N ALA A 500 -22.44 -8.19 26.70
CA ALA A 500 -22.83 -7.08 27.58
C ALA A 500 -21.62 -6.23 28.03
N ARG A 501 -20.44 -6.85 28.23
CA ARG A 501 -19.21 -6.13 28.53
C ARG A 501 -18.72 -5.30 27.34
N VAL A 502 -18.71 -5.86 26.13
CA VAL A 502 -18.36 -5.14 24.90
C VAL A 502 -19.32 -3.97 24.69
N TRP A 503 -20.64 -4.21 24.81
CA TRP A 503 -21.65 -3.16 24.68
C TRP A 503 -21.52 -2.07 25.76
N ALA A 504 -21.20 -2.42 27.01
CA ALA A 504 -20.99 -1.47 28.08
C ALA A 504 -19.68 -0.67 27.92
N THR A 505 -18.61 -1.30 27.40
CA THR A 505 -17.35 -0.61 27.09
C THR A 505 -17.50 0.35 25.91
N ASP A 506 -18.24 -0.03 24.87
CA ASP A 506 -18.53 0.84 23.72
C ASP A 506 -19.37 2.05 24.15
N ARG A 507 -20.47 1.84 24.92
CA ARG A 507 -21.28 2.95 25.42
C ARG A 507 -20.55 3.86 26.43
N LEU A 508 -19.66 3.31 27.26
CA LEU A 508 -18.81 4.11 28.13
C LEU A 508 -17.75 4.89 27.32
N GLY A 509 -17.27 4.31 26.22
CA GLY A 509 -16.42 4.97 25.24
C GLY A 509 -17.14 6.15 24.59
N ASP A 510 -18.33 5.90 24.07
CA ASP A 510 -19.18 6.92 23.42
C ASP A 510 -19.58 8.04 24.41
N ALA A 511 -19.95 7.69 25.65
CA ALA A 511 -20.29 8.68 26.68
C ALA A 511 -19.07 9.51 27.11
N LYS A 512 -17.88 8.91 27.20
CA LYS A 512 -16.63 9.64 27.44
C LYS A 512 -16.27 10.54 26.28
N GLN A 513 -16.50 10.10 25.06
CA GLN A 513 -16.24 10.87 23.85
C GLN A 513 -17.24 12.02 23.72
N ALA A 514 -18.53 11.78 23.94
CA ALA A 514 -19.56 12.80 23.98
C ALA A 514 -19.32 13.83 25.11
N GLY A 515 -18.92 13.38 26.31
CA GLY A 515 -18.55 14.25 27.42
C GLY A 515 -17.30 15.09 27.12
N ALA A 516 -16.30 14.51 26.50
CA ALA A 516 -15.09 15.22 26.07
C ALA A 516 -15.40 16.25 24.96
N LEU A 517 -16.32 15.93 24.05
CA LEU A 517 -16.82 16.84 23.03
C LEU A 517 -17.62 17.99 23.62
N ALA A 518 -18.57 17.69 24.49
CA ALA A 518 -19.35 18.72 25.18
C ALA A 518 -18.42 19.64 26.00
N LEU A 519 -17.42 19.09 26.69
CA LEU A 519 -16.43 19.88 27.42
C LEU A 519 -15.62 20.77 26.47
N ARG A 520 -15.23 20.28 25.29
CA ARG A 520 -14.51 21.06 24.27
C ARG A 520 -15.36 22.20 23.72
N HIS A 521 -16.61 21.95 23.39
CA HIS A 521 -17.52 22.96 22.83
C HIS A 521 -17.89 24.05 23.84
N HIS A 522 -17.95 23.72 25.13
CA HIS A 522 -18.34 24.67 26.18
C HIS A 522 -17.13 25.23 26.97
N THR A 523 -15.90 24.82 26.63
CA THR A 523 -14.70 25.36 27.30
C THR A 523 -14.49 26.81 26.86
N PRO A 524 -14.49 27.78 27.78
CA PRO A 524 -14.21 29.18 27.48
C PRO A 524 -12.84 29.34 26.81
N GLU A 525 -12.73 30.28 25.89
CA GLU A 525 -11.51 30.51 25.12
C GLU A 525 -10.24 30.69 25.95
N PRO A 526 -10.26 31.38 27.13
CA PRO A 526 -9.07 31.47 27.99
C PRO A 526 -8.60 30.10 28.53
N VAL A 527 -9.53 29.22 28.88
CA VAL A 527 -9.21 27.87 29.38
C VAL A 527 -8.68 27.00 28.24
N TRP A 528 -9.28 27.10 27.05
CA TRP A 528 -8.80 26.44 25.84
C TRP A 528 -7.37 26.88 25.50
N ASN A 529 -7.10 28.18 25.56
CA ASN A 529 -5.76 28.73 25.32
C ASN A 529 -4.72 28.26 26.36
N LEU A 530 -5.14 28.03 27.61
CA LEU A 530 -4.28 27.46 28.63
C LEU A 530 -3.99 25.97 28.35
N MET A 531 -5.01 25.19 27.99
CA MET A 531 -4.85 23.79 27.56
C MET A 531 -3.96 23.69 26.33
N ALA A 532 -4.11 24.57 25.36
CA ALA A 532 -3.29 24.63 24.14
C ALA A 532 -1.80 24.88 24.41
N ARG A 533 -1.46 25.49 25.56
CA ARG A 533 -0.07 25.69 25.99
C ARG A 533 0.55 24.47 26.63
N SER A 534 -0.24 23.48 27.02
CA SER A 534 0.26 22.26 27.62
C SER A 534 0.91 21.35 26.57
N PRO A 535 2.18 21.00 26.69
CA PRO A 535 2.84 20.08 25.74
C PRO A 535 2.24 18.65 25.78
N ALA A 536 1.50 18.33 26.86
CA ALA A 536 0.79 17.06 27.00
C ALA A 536 -0.55 17.03 26.23
N ALA A 537 -1.09 18.20 25.85
CA ALA A 537 -2.34 18.26 25.12
C ALA A 537 -2.09 18.02 23.63
N SER A 538 -2.72 16.99 23.08
CA SER A 538 -2.75 16.71 21.65
C SER A 538 -3.95 17.41 21.02
N ILE A 539 -3.89 18.74 20.95
CA ILE A 539 -4.94 19.57 20.37
C ILE A 539 -4.42 20.27 19.12
N PRO A 540 -5.29 20.60 18.16
CA PRO A 540 -4.89 21.23 16.90
C PRO A 540 -4.02 22.47 17.07
N ASP A 541 -4.38 23.38 18.00
CA ASP A 541 -3.60 24.59 18.28
C ASP A 541 -2.11 24.30 18.55
N HIS A 542 -1.85 23.38 19.44
CA HIS A 542 -0.47 23.05 19.83
C HIS A 542 0.30 22.35 18.72
N VAL A 543 -0.39 21.48 17.97
CA VAL A 543 0.21 20.74 16.85
C VAL A 543 0.54 21.70 15.71
N LEU A 544 -0.44 22.53 15.30
CA LEU A 544 -0.28 23.48 14.21
C LEU A 544 0.66 24.65 14.56
N GLU A 545 0.68 25.12 15.81
CA GLU A 545 1.61 26.16 16.24
C GLU A 545 3.08 25.70 16.08
N ARG A 546 3.35 24.44 16.38
CA ARG A 546 4.69 23.87 16.17
C ARG A 546 4.99 23.63 14.71
N ALA A 547 4.04 23.12 13.95
CA ALA A 547 4.21 22.87 12.53
C ALA A 547 4.44 24.18 11.75
N SER A 548 3.74 25.26 12.09
CA SER A 548 3.83 26.56 11.43
C SER A 548 4.95 27.48 11.95
N ARG A 549 5.85 26.96 12.80
CA ARG A 549 7.00 27.75 13.24
C ARG A 549 8.02 27.89 12.09
N ASN A 550 8.09 29.08 11.52
CA ASN A 550 8.92 29.41 10.35
C ASN A 550 8.61 28.56 9.11
N ARG A 551 7.33 28.20 8.92
CA ARG A 551 6.83 27.41 7.78
C ARG A 551 5.44 27.85 7.41
N SER A 552 5.12 27.75 6.12
CA SER A 552 3.74 27.78 5.65
C SER A 552 3.08 26.40 5.84
N VAL A 553 1.80 26.39 6.22
CA VAL A 553 1.01 25.17 6.36
C VAL A 553 -0.31 25.34 5.62
N THR A 554 -0.55 24.52 4.62
CA THR A 554 -1.82 24.49 3.87
C THR A 554 -2.59 23.21 4.21
N LEU A 555 -3.83 23.36 4.64
CA LEU A 555 -4.74 22.25 4.95
C LEU A 555 -5.77 22.13 3.83
N LEU A 556 -5.85 20.96 3.21
CA LEU A 556 -6.88 20.62 2.22
C LEU A 556 -7.85 19.64 2.88
N VAL A 557 -9.08 20.10 3.10
CA VAL A 557 -10.11 19.37 3.87
C VAL A 557 -11.26 18.98 2.95
N GLY A 558 -11.51 17.68 2.82
CA GLY A 558 -12.67 17.17 2.08
C GLY A 558 -13.95 17.10 2.93
N PRO A 559 -15.12 16.90 2.30
CA PRO A 559 -16.40 16.79 3.00
C PRO A 559 -16.45 15.66 4.03
N ASP A 560 -15.79 14.54 3.78
CA ASP A 560 -15.73 13.41 4.72
C ASP A 560 -14.94 13.75 5.98
N ASP A 561 -13.97 14.64 5.88
CA ASP A 561 -13.08 15.04 6.97
C ASP A 561 -13.60 16.27 7.71
N GLU A 562 -14.38 17.13 7.06
CA GLU A 562 -14.86 18.39 7.62
C GLU A 562 -15.61 18.22 8.97
N PRO A 563 -16.51 17.26 9.15
CA PRO A 563 -17.18 17.06 10.45
C PRO A 563 -16.17 16.81 11.58
N ARG A 564 -15.21 15.93 11.34
CA ARG A 564 -14.17 15.60 12.33
C ARG A 564 -13.19 16.75 12.54
N TYR A 565 -12.83 17.47 11.49
CA TYR A 565 -12.00 18.67 11.53
C TYR A 565 -12.62 19.75 12.43
N ARG A 566 -13.91 20.05 12.25
CA ARG A 566 -14.67 21.01 13.07
C ARG A 566 -14.91 20.50 14.50
N GLU A 567 -15.24 19.22 14.66
CA GLU A 567 -15.41 18.58 15.96
C GLU A 567 -14.17 18.69 16.84
N THR A 568 -12.99 18.58 16.25
CA THR A 568 -11.72 18.76 16.96
C THR A 568 -11.32 20.22 17.15
N MET A 569 -12.13 21.19 16.69
CA MET A 569 -11.87 22.63 16.72
C MET A 569 -10.61 23.07 15.94
N ALA A 570 -10.25 22.32 14.91
CA ALA A 570 -9.09 22.64 14.08
C ALA A 570 -9.30 23.96 13.31
N ASP A 571 -10.50 24.24 12.80
CA ASP A 571 -10.90 25.49 12.17
C ASP A 571 -10.68 26.71 13.08
N ARG A 572 -11.07 26.58 14.37
CA ARG A 572 -10.83 27.62 15.37
C ARG A 572 -9.35 27.76 15.70
N ALA A 573 -8.59 26.65 15.72
CA ALA A 573 -7.16 26.69 15.93
C ALA A 573 -6.46 27.44 14.80
N VAL A 574 -6.81 27.17 13.55
CA VAL A 574 -6.29 27.92 12.37
C VAL A 574 -6.57 29.39 12.52
N THR A 575 -7.85 29.78 12.76
CA THR A 575 -8.21 31.20 12.93
C THR A 575 -7.42 31.89 14.04
N ARG A 576 -7.20 31.23 15.19
CA ARG A 576 -6.41 31.79 16.30
C ARG A 576 -4.94 31.97 15.94
N LEU A 577 -4.36 30.99 15.25
CA LEU A 577 -2.95 31.02 14.86
C LEU A 577 -2.69 32.05 13.76
N GLN A 578 -3.61 32.22 12.80
CA GLN A 578 -3.55 33.29 11.80
C GLN A 578 -3.56 34.68 12.46
N ARG A 579 -4.42 34.92 13.46
CA ARG A 579 -4.44 36.16 14.24
C ARG A 579 -3.13 36.42 15.00
N ARG A 580 -2.35 35.37 15.28
CA ARG A 580 -1.01 35.46 15.88
C ARG A 580 0.12 35.58 14.84
N GLY A 581 -0.22 35.80 13.58
CA GLY A 581 0.76 35.95 12.49
C GLY A 581 1.39 34.64 12.01
N ARG A 582 0.71 33.50 12.24
CA ARG A 582 1.18 32.23 11.67
C ARG A 582 0.68 32.10 10.25
N ASP A 583 1.56 31.61 9.38
CA ASP A 583 1.26 31.36 7.97
C ASP A 583 0.58 29.96 7.84
N ILE A 584 -0.74 29.96 8.00
CA ILE A 584 -1.58 28.77 7.91
C ILE A 584 -2.79 29.09 7.03
N HIS A 585 -3.05 28.22 6.07
CA HIS A 585 -4.17 28.32 5.16
C HIS A 585 -5.05 27.07 5.25
N GLU A 586 -6.36 27.22 5.16
CA GLU A 586 -7.29 26.10 5.05
C GLU A 586 -8.17 26.26 3.81
N HIS A 587 -8.33 25.16 3.08
CA HIS A 587 -9.18 25.10 1.90
C HIS A 587 -10.12 23.91 2.02
N PHE A 588 -11.42 24.19 2.02
CA PHE A 588 -12.44 23.15 1.93
C PHE A 588 -12.65 22.79 0.46
N VAL A 589 -12.26 21.57 0.09
CA VAL A 589 -12.27 21.11 -1.30
C VAL A 589 -13.48 20.19 -1.49
N PRO A 590 -14.51 20.61 -2.22
CA PRO A 590 -15.71 19.79 -2.42
C PRO A 590 -15.34 18.51 -3.22
N HIS A 591 -16.11 17.45 -3.03
CA HIS A 591 -15.95 16.18 -3.76
C HIS A 591 -14.60 15.48 -3.59
N VAL A 592 -13.90 15.73 -2.48
CA VAL A 592 -12.68 15.01 -2.11
C VAL A 592 -13.02 13.99 -1.03
N ASP A 593 -12.89 12.71 -1.33
CA ASP A 593 -12.99 11.63 -0.35
C ASP A 593 -11.72 11.56 0.51
N HIS A 594 -11.84 11.02 1.73
CA HIS A 594 -10.74 10.96 2.70
C HIS A 594 -9.44 10.36 2.16
N SER A 595 -9.52 9.32 1.36
CA SER A 595 -8.37 8.60 0.81
C SER A 595 -7.98 9.04 -0.60
N VAL A 596 -8.67 10.04 -1.16
CA VAL A 596 -8.45 10.56 -2.53
C VAL A 596 -8.44 9.43 -3.57
N LEU A 597 -9.40 8.51 -3.47
CA LEU A 597 -9.48 7.34 -4.34
C LEU A 597 -10.24 7.61 -5.63
N SER A 598 -11.25 8.52 -5.58
CA SER A 598 -12.04 8.83 -6.76
C SER A 598 -11.26 9.68 -7.76
N ARG A 599 -11.52 9.47 -9.06
CA ARG A 599 -10.89 10.28 -10.12
C ARG A 599 -11.17 11.77 -9.95
N THR A 600 -12.39 12.10 -9.55
CA THR A 600 -12.80 13.49 -9.27
C THR A 600 -11.97 14.11 -8.16
N ALA A 601 -11.82 13.41 -7.02
CA ALA A 601 -11.01 13.88 -5.90
C ALA A 601 -9.53 14.08 -6.32
N ARG A 602 -8.95 13.14 -7.06
CA ARG A 602 -7.58 13.23 -7.57
C ARG A 602 -7.37 14.46 -8.43
N ASN A 603 -8.27 14.71 -9.38
CA ASN A 603 -8.20 15.88 -10.24
C ASN A 603 -8.32 17.20 -9.46
N LEU A 604 -9.14 17.23 -8.42
CA LEU A 604 -9.27 18.41 -7.55
C LEU A 604 -8.02 18.66 -6.72
N ILE A 605 -7.51 17.63 -6.06
CA ILE A 605 -6.23 17.74 -5.31
C ILE A 605 -5.09 18.13 -6.26
N ALA A 606 -5.03 17.54 -7.45
CA ALA A 606 -4.07 17.89 -8.46
C ALA A 606 -4.07 19.40 -8.78
N ARG A 607 -5.26 19.99 -9.01
CA ARG A 607 -5.41 21.44 -9.26
C ARG A 607 -4.98 22.29 -8.07
N GLN A 608 -5.35 21.89 -6.85
CA GLN A 608 -4.94 22.61 -5.65
C GLN A 608 -3.40 22.59 -5.48
N LEU A 609 -2.76 21.48 -5.80
CA LEU A 609 -1.30 21.40 -5.79
C LEU A 609 -0.68 22.27 -6.90
N ASP A 610 -1.26 22.31 -8.10
CA ASP A 610 -0.81 23.21 -9.16
C ASP A 610 -0.83 24.68 -8.70
N GLU A 611 -1.91 25.11 -8.04
CA GLU A 611 -2.03 26.47 -7.51
C GLU A 611 -0.95 26.75 -6.45
N VAL A 612 -0.71 25.82 -5.52
CA VAL A 612 0.32 25.95 -4.49
C VAL A 612 1.71 26.08 -5.12
N PHE A 613 2.06 25.22 -6.08
CA PHE A 613 3.39 25.22 -6.70
C PHE A 613 3.58 26.35 -7.74
N ALA A 614 2.49 26.81 -8.40
CA ALA A 614 2.55 27.95 -9.32
C ALA A 614 2.82 29.26 -8.56
N GLN A 615 2.24 29.41 -7.37
CA GLN A 615 2.39 30.61 -6.53
C GLN A 615 3.65 30.59 -5.68
N TRP A 616 4.45 29.53 -5.76
CA TRP A 616 5.67 29.40 -4.95
C TRP A 616 6.59 30.60 -5.18
N LYS A 617 6.85 31.36 -4.14
CA LYS A 617 7.84 32.43 -4.13
C LYS A 617 9.03 31.92 -3.34
N VAL A 618 10.21 31.99 -3.92
CA VAL A 618 11.47 31.82 -3.19
C VAL A 618 11.47 32.85 -2.08
N GLN A 619 11.47 32.42 -0.82
CA GLN A 619 11.58 33.30 0.35
C GLN A 619 13.03 33.73 0.56
#